data_42f5ea84bc6d85d209aebf69f3093444
#
_entry.id   42f5ea84bc6d85d209aebf69f3093444
#
_cell.length_a   1.000
_cell.length_b   1.000
_cell.length_c   1.000
_cell.angle_alpha   90.00
_cell.angle_beta   90.00
_cell.angle_gamma   90.00
#
_symmetry.space_group_name_H-M   'P 1'
#
loop_
_entity.id
_entity.type
_entity.pdbx_description
1 polymer ?
#
loop_
_entity_poly.entity_id
_entity_poly.type
_entity_poly.pdbx_seq_one_letter_code
_entity_poly.pdbx_strand_id
1 'polypeptide(L)'
;GFLQSSAAAEVCDRACLSGMVTQYLDALVAHDASRLPLAEKVRFTEDGRELKLGEGLWKTVTAKGQFRQDFLDTRKQVAASHVQVYEGANQALCSVLLYIRDKKITGIETLVQHVTPDTRFQPKELGKPVKGMNDPIPSGKRQSREAMIKIALTYTEGLRIGNFTDARTPFSTEAYRVENGVITAGEGCGRADCGLYTQNITLHPGIIASVAAVDEENGVVLLWMNFGHTGTTYGEGNALVTFEAFKVWGGQIHSISAFFRALPISSARFWPSSDPLSN
;
A
#
# COMPACT_ATOMS: atom_id res chain seq x y z
N GLY A 1 3.32 -40.47 28.21
CA GLY A 1 3.12 -39.15 27.68
C GLY A 1 3.58 -39.10 26.24
N PHE A 2 2.64 -39.04 25.26
CA PHE A 2 2.98 -38.77 23.87
C PHE A 2 3.35 -37.30 23.78
N LEU A 3 4.62 -36.99 23.49
CA LEU A 3 5.05 -35.67 23.03
C LEU A 3 4.46 -35.49 21.64
N GLN A 4 3.36 -34.75 21.57
CA GLN A 4 2.90 -34.21 20.29
C GLN A 4 3.95 -33.19 19.85
N SER A 5 4.79 -33.57 18.90
CA SER A 5 5.62 -32.65 18.13
C SER A 5 4.66 -31.72 17.40
N SER A 6 4.54 -30.46 17.83
CA SER A 6 3.85 -29.46 17.04
C SER A 6 4.65 -29.27 15.76
N ALA A 7 4.06 -29.62 14.61
CA ALA A 7 4.66 -29.36 13.31
C ALA A 7 4.91 -27.84 13.21
N ALA A 8 6.11 -27.43 12.74
CA ALA A 8 6.39 -26.03 12.44
C ALA A 8 5.41 -25.52 11.39
N ALA A 9 4.94 -24.26 11.54
CA ALA A 9 4.05 -23.61 10.59
C ALA A 9 4.71 -23.61 9.19
N GLU A 10 3.94 -23.95 8.15
CA GLU A 10 4.41 -23.89 6.76
C GLU A 10 4.62 -22.43 6.33
N VAL A 11 5.82 -22.14 5.86
CA VAL A 11 6.17 -20.80 5.38
C VAL A 11 5.78 -20.66 3.91
N CYS A 12 5.07 -19.59 3.59
CA CYS A 12 4.76 -19.18 2.24
C CYS A 12 5.92 -18.32 1.73
N ASP A 13 6.69 -18.81 0.78
CA ASP A 13 7.81 -18.08 0.22
C ASP A 13 7.33 -16.96 -0.71
N ARG A 14 8.24 -16.24 -1.33
CA ARG A 14 7.91 -15.10 -2.19
C ARG A 14 6.97 -15.50 -3.34
N ALA A 15 7.26 -16.61 -4.02
CA ALA A 15 6.40 -17.12 -5.10
C ALA A 15 5.02 -17.52 -4.59
N CYS A 16 4.96 -18.13 -3.42
CA CYS A 16 3.71 -18.49 -2.74
C CYS A 16 2.88 -17.25 -2.40
N LEU A 17 3.49 -16.22 -1.82
CA LEU A 17 2.80 -14.96 -1.49
C LEU A 17 2.26 -14.27 -2.76
N SER A 18 3.06 -14.19 -3.81
CA SER A 18 2.61 -13.66 -5.10
C SER A 18 1.46 -14.47 -5.67
N GLY A 19 1.52 -15.78 -5.57
CA GLY A 19 0.45 -16.70 -5.95
C GLY A 19 -0.85 -16.48 -5.17
N MET A 20 -0.77 -16.11 -3.90
CA MET A 20 -1.94 -15.76 -3.08
C MET A 20 -2.66 -14.52 -3.64
N VAL A 21 -1.92 -13.50 -4.05
CA VAL A 21 -2.50 -12.31 -4.70
C VAL A 21 -3.21 -12.71 -6.00
N THR A 22 -2.59 -13.56 -6.83
CA THR A 22 -3.21 -14.04 -8.07
C THR A 22 -4.51 -14.78 -7.78
N GLN A 23 -4.51 -15.69 -6.81
CA GLN A 23 -5.70 -16.43 -6.42
C GLN A 23 -6.80 -15.50 -5.90
N TYR A 24 -6.42 -14.47 -5.11
CA TYR A 24 -7.37 -13.48 -4.62
C TYR A 24 -8.06 -12.73 -5.76
N LEU A 25 -7.29 -12.23 -6.74
CA LEU A 25 -7.83 -11.52 -7.89
C LEU A 25 -8.73 -12.41 -8.74
N ASP A 26 -8.36 -13.66 -8.97
CA ASP A 26 -9.16 -14.62 -9.71
C ASP A 26 -10.49 -14.91 -9.01
N ALA A 27 -10.45 -15.13 -7.70
CA ALA A 27 -11.64 -15.36 -6.88
C ALA A 27 -12.56 -14.14 -6.87
N LEU A 28 -11.98 -12.94 -6.71
CA LEU A 28 -12.69 -11.66 -6.70
C LEU A 28 -13.49 -11.47 -7.98
N VAL A 29 -12.85 -11.60 -9.13
CA VAL A 29 -13.50 -11.40 -10.44
C VAL A 29 -14.52 -12.50 -10.73
N ALA A 30 -14.29 -13.73 -10.25
CA ALA A 30 -15.24 -14.82 -10.37
C ALA A 30 -16.41 -14.70 -9.37
N HIS A 31 -16.36 -13.76 -8.43
CA HIS A 31 -17.32 -13.63 -7.32
C HIS A 31 -17.44 -14.91 -6.49
N ASP A 32 -16.32 -15.61 -6.28
CA ASP A 32 -16.32 -16.91 -5.65
C ASP A 32 -15.15 -17.03 -4.63
N ALA A 33 -15.44 -16.66 -3.38
CA ALA A 33 -14.48 -16.74 -2.29
C ALA A 33 -14.09 -18.18 -1.93
N SER A 34 -14.87 -19.18 -2.32
CA SER A 34 -14.57 -20.60 -2.07
C SER A 34 -13.31 -21.09 -2.79
N ARG A 35 -12.84 -20.34 -3.78
CA ARG A 35 -11.59 -20.62 -4.49
C ARG A 35 -10.33 -20.29 -3.68
N LEU A 36 -10.49 -19.54 -2.57
CA LEU A 36 -9.36 -19.10 -1.76
C LEU A 36 -8.96 -20.14 -0.72
N PRO A 37 -7.65 -20.27 -0.44
CA PRO A 37 -7.15 -21.12 0.65
C PRO A 37 -7.38 -20.41 2.00
N LEU A 38 -8.63 -20.36 2.44
CA LEU A 38 -9.03 -19.66 3.66
C LEU A 38 -8.76 -20.51 4.91
N ALA A 39 -8.31 -19.85 5.97
CA ALA A 39 -8.33 -20.41 7.30
C ALA A 39 -9.79 -20.56 7.79
N GLU A 40 -9.98 -21.28 8.88
CA GLU A 40 -11.32 -21.47 9.47
C GLU A 40 -11.99 -20.16 9.83
N LYS A 41 -11.21 -19.21 10.37
CA LYS A 41 -11.65 -17.85 10.68
C LYS A 41 -10.85 -16.86 9.83
N VAL A 42 -11.56 -15.99 9.13
CA VAL A 42 -10.97 -14.95 8.28
C VAL A 42 -11.61 -13.61 8.63
N ARG A 43 -10.77 -12.63 8.97
CA ARG A 43 -11.22 -11.25 9.12
C ARG A 43 -11.12 -10.56 7.76
N PHE A 44 -12.18 -9.87 7.35
CA PHE A 44 -12.20 -9.07 6.13
C PHE A 44 -12.61 -7.63 6.43
N THR A 45 -11.81 -6.68 5.98
CA THR A 45 -12.16 -5.26 6.04
C THR A 45 -12.04 -4.61 4.66
N GLU A 46 -12.94 -3.69 4.37
CA GLU A 46 -12.86 -2.79 3.22
C GLU A 46 -13.05 -1.36 3.74
N ASP A 47 -12.09 -0.48 3.43
CA ASP A 47 -12.13 0.92 3.84
C ASP A 47 -12.30 1.09 5.37
N GLY A 48 -11.62 0.27 6.15
CA GLY A 48 -11.64 0.31 7.61
C GLY A 48 -12.90 -0.27 8.27
N ARG A 49 -13.80 -0.89 7.51
CA ARG A 49 -15.02 -1.52 8.04
C ARG A 49 -14.98 -3.02 7.86
N GLU A 50 -15.39 -3.77 8.90
CA GLU A 50 -15.58 -5.21 8.77
C GLU A 50 -16.78 -5.52 7.88
N LEU A 51 -16.55 -6.40 6.91
CA LEU A 51 -17.57 -6.92 6.01
C LEU A 51 -17.49 -8.45 5.99
N LYS A 52 -18.55 -9.07 5.51
CA LYS A 52 -18.51 -10.48 5.13
C LYS A 52 -17.82 -10.61 3.79
N LEU A 53 -16.97 -11.61 3.64
CA LEU A 53 -16.33 -11.90 2.38
C LEU A 53 -17.38 -12.18 1.30
N GLY A 54 -17.25 -11.49 0.17
CA GLY A 54 -18.29 -11.46 -0.86
C GLY A 54 -19.05 -10.14 -0.92
N GLU A 55 -18.94 -9.29 0.08
CA GLU A 55 -19.52 -7.93 0.10
C GLU A 55 -18.53 -6.89 -0.43
N GLY A 56 -19.01 -5.65 -0.59
CA GLY A 56 -18.21 -4.53 -1.08
C GLY A 56 -17.79 -4.71 -2.53
N LEU A 57 -16.52 -4.51 -2.83
CA LEU A 57 -15.97 -4.65 -4.18
C LEU A 57 -16.24 -6.04 -4.79
N TRP A 58 -16.36 -7.07 -3.97
CA TRP A 58 -16.69 -8.43 -4.42
C TRP A 58 -18.02 -8.50 -5.18
N LYS A 59 -18.96 -7.60 -4.92
CA LYS A 59 -20.25 -7.54 -5.62
C LYS A 59 -20.20 -6.79 -6.94
N THR A 60 -19.33 -5.79 -7.04
CA THR A 60 -19.37 -4.81 -8.12
C THR A 60 -18.28 -5.01 -9.16
N VAL A 61 -17.20 -5.69 -8.83
CA VAL A 61 -16.09 -5.94 -9.74
C VAL A 61 -16.51 -6.76 -10.94
N THR A 62 -16.03 -6.39 -12.14
CA THR A 62 -16.36 -7.08 -13.39
C THR A 62 -15.15 -7.65 -14.10
N ALA A 63 -13.95 -7.06 -13.93
CA ALA A 63 -12.76 -7.51 -14.63
C ALA A 63 -11.49 -7.08 -13.90
N LYS A 64 -10.39 -7.78 -14.16
CA LYS A 64 -9.05 -7.33 -13.79
C LYS A 64 -8.60 -6.21 -14.72
N GLY A 65 -7.83 -5.25 -14.18
CA GLY A 65 -7.05 -4.30 -14.98
C GLY A 65 -5.64 -4.84 -15.28
N GLN A 66 -4.82 -4.02 -15.93
CA GLN A 66 -3.44 -4.38 -16.28
C GLN A 66 -2.46 -4.12 -15.13
N PHE A 67 -2.75 -3.14 -14.28
CA PHE A 67 -1.82 -2.75 -13.22
C PHE A 67 -1.88 -3.70 -12.04
N ARG A 68 -0.71 -4.14 -11.63
CA ARG A 68 -0.49 -4.89 -10.39
C ARG A 68 0.93 -4.63 -9.91
N GLN A 69 1.07 -4.23 -8.65
CA GLN A 69 2.35 -4.01 -8.00
C GLN A 69 2.34 -4.70 -6.66
N ASP A 70 3.07 -5.81 -6.53
CA ASP A 70 3.14 -6.59 -5.29
C ASP A 70 4.19 -6.04 -4.33
N PHE A 71 3.90 -6.15 -3.05
CA PHE A 71 4.79 -5.86 -1.92
C PHE A 71 4.73 -7.08 -1.00
N LEU A 72 5.77 -7.92 -1.06
CA LEU A 72 5.73 -9.25 -0.45
C LEU A 72 6.62 -9.29 0.79
N ASP A 73 6.00 -9.36 1.95
CA ASP A 73 6.68 -9.45 3.24
C ASP A 73 6.79 -10.91 3.68
N THR A 74 7.91 -11.55 3.34
CA THR A 74 8.10 -12.97 3.65
C THR A 74 8.31 -13.19 5.15
N ARG A 75 8.89 -12.21 5.85
CA ARG A 75 9.13 -12.31 7.30
C ARG A 75 7.84 -12.28 8.11
N LYS A 76 6.94 -11.40 7.76
CA LYS A 76 5.65 -11.23 8.46
C LYS A 76 4.51 -11.98 7.79
N GLN A 77 4.79 -12.66 6.68
CA GLN A 77 3.81 -13.44 5.91
C GLN A 77 2.61 -12.59 5.48
N VAL A 78 2.90 -11.46 4.86
CA VAL A 78 1.91 -10.56 4.27
C VAL A 78 2.12 -10.47 2.77
N ALA A 79 1.09 -10.80 1.99
CA ALA A 79 1.06 -10.59 0.55
C ALA A 79 0.25 -9.32 0.28
N ALA A 80 0.94 -8.20 0.12
CA ALA A 80 0.30 -6.92 -0.19
C ALA A 80 0.43 -6.61 -1.69
N SER A 81 -0.54 -5.87 -2.22
CA SER A 81 -0.51 -5.44 -3.61
C SER A 81 -1.36 -4.19 -3.84
N HIS A 82 -0.94 -3.38 -4.80
CA HIS A 82 -1.79 -2.39 -5.45
C HIS A 82 -2.27 -2.97 -6.77
N VAL A 83 -3.58 -3.04 -6.95
CA VAL A 83 -4.18 -3.62 -8.15
C VAL A 83 -5.24 -2.70 -8.74
N GLN A 84 -5.34 -2.73 -10.06
CA GLN A 84 -6.42 -2.08 -10.79
C GLN A 84 -7.43 -3.13 -11.20
N VAL A 85 -8.68 -2.86 -10.93
CA VAL A 85 -9.82 -3.67 -11.40
C VAL A 85 -10.86 -2.76 -12.05
N TYR A 86 -11.88 -3.35 -12.63
CA TYR A 86 -12.98 -2.61 -13.26
C TYR A 86 -14.31 -2.95 -12.60
N GLU A 87 -15.17 -1.94 -12.52
CA GLU A 87 -16.57 -2.02 -12.16
C GLU A 87 -17.36 -1.52 -13.39
N GLY A 88 -17.64 -2.42 -14.35
CA GLY A 88 -18.11 -2.02 -15.66
C GLY A 88 -17.09 -1.17 -16.41
N ALA A 89 -17.47 0.04 -16.80
CA ALA A 89 -16.59 0.99 -17.49
C ALA A 89 -15.65 1.75 -16.55
N ASN A 90 -15.90 1.73 -15.24
CA ASN A 90 -15.13 2.49 -14.26
C ASN A 90 -14.00 1.66 -13.66
N GLN A 91 -12.89 2.31 -13.38
CA GLN A 91 -11.77 1.71 -12.69
C GLN A 91 -12.00 1.72 -11.17
N ALA A 92 -11.43 0.74 -10.49
CA ALA A 92 -11.27 0.77 -9.04
C ALA A 92 -9.81 0.45 -8.70
N LEU A 93 -9.21 1.27 -7.87
CA LEU A 93 -7.84 1.13 -7.40
C LEU A 93 -7.89 0.51 -6.02
N CYS A 94 -7.38 -0.71 -5.89
CA CYS A 94 -7.47 -1.47 -4.65
C CYS A 94 -6.09 -1.73 -4.07
N SER A 95 -5.91 -1.33 -2.82
CA SER A 95 -4.85 -1.86 -1.98
C SER A 95 -5.38 -3.10 -1.31
N VAL A 96 -4.70 -4.23 -1.45
CA VAL A 96 -5.07 -5.48 -0.81
C VAL A 96 -3.88 -6.02 -0.01
N LEU A 97 -4.13 -6.42 1.25
CA LEU A 97 -3.16 -7.09 2.10
C LEU A 97 -3.77 -8.42 2.54
N LEU A 98 -3.08 -9.50 2.21
CA LEU A 98 -3.44 -10.86 2.60
C LEU A 98 -2.50 -11.30 3.72
N TYR A 99 -3.09 -11.65 4.87
CA TYR A 99 -2.35 -12.16 6.02
C TYR A 99 -2.34 -13.68 5.96
N ILE A 100 -1.15 -14.25 5.92
CA ILE A 100 -0.95 -15.68 5.64
C ILE A 100 -0.40 -16.38 6.88
N ARG A 101 -0.97 -17.54 7.19
CA ARG A 101 -0.47 -18.46 8.21
C ARG A 101 -0.71 -19.90 7.73
N ASP A 102 0.31 -20.73 7.80
CA ASP A 102 0.26 -22.12 7.32
C ASP A 102 -0.28 -22.22 5.88
N LYS A 103 0.17 -21.31 5.02
CA LYS A 103 -0.27 -21.18 3.61
C LYS A 103 -1.79 -21.01 3.46
N LYS A 104 -2.44 -20.45 4.47
CA LYS A 104 -3.86 -20.08 4.45
C LYS A 104 -4.04 -18.61 4.75
N ILE A 105 -5.08 -18.02 4.19
CA ILE A 105 -5.44 -16.62 4.41
C ILE A 105 -6.22 -16.52 5.72
N THR A 106 -5.68 -15.77 6.68
CA THR A 106 -6.32 -15.49 7.97
C THR A 106 -6.95 -14.11 8.04
N GLY A 107 -6.55 -13.21 7.15
CA GLY A 107 -7.07 -11.86 7.10
C GLY A 107 -6.93 -11.24 5.73
N ILE A 108 -7.86 -10.36 5.39
CA ILE A 108 -7.90 -9.60 4.14
C ILE A 108 -8.23 -8.16 4.49
N GLU A 109 -7.29 -7.27 4.24
CA GLU A 109 -7.46 -5.83 4.45
C GLU A 109 -7.45 -5.14 3.10
N THR A 110 -8.47 -4.30 2.82
CA THR A 110 -8.57 -3.60 1.54
C THR A 110 -8.89 -2.12 1.72
N LEU A 111 -8.39 -1.32 0.78
CA LEU A 111 -8.75 0.09 0.61
C LEU A 111 -9.08 0.29 -0.86
N VAL A 112 -10.28 0.78 -1.17
CA VAL A 112 -10.78 0.83 -2.55
C VAL A 112 -11.13 2.26 -2.93
N GLN A 113 -10.43 2.78 -3.94
CA GLN A 113 -10.77 4.06 -4.58
C GLN A 113 -11.55 3.77 -5.86
N HIS A 114 -12.82 4.12 -5.87
CA HIS A 114 -13.64 4.07 -7.07
C HIS A 114 -13.34 5.29 -7.95
N VAL A 115 -13.07 5.06 -9.22
CA VAL A 115 -12.75 6.11 -10.20
C VAL A 115 -13.93 6.28 -11.16
N THR A 116 -14.53 7.46 -11.13
CA THR A 116 -15.59 7.86 -12.06
C THR A 116 -15.09 9.02 -12.93
N PRO A 117 -15.82 9.44 -13.97
CA PRO A 117 -15.41 10.61 -14.76
C PRO A 117 -15.19 11.89 -13.94
N ASP A 118 -15.87 12.01 -12.79
CA ASP A 118 -15.77 13.19 -11.91
C ASP A 118 -14.66 13.08 -10.86
N THR A 119 -14.00 11.95 -10.74
CA THR A 119 -12.90 11.76 -9.81
C THR A 119 -11.73 12.66 -10.19
N ARG A 120 -11.18 13.40 -9.21
CA ARG A 120 -10.13 14.39 -9.44
C ARG A 120 -8.89 13.80 -10.11
N PHE A 121 -8.42 12.65 -9.63
CA PHE A 121 -7.26 11.97 -10.21
C PHE A 121 -7.74 10.89 -11.17
N GLN A 122 -7.51 11.14 -12.47
CA GLN A 122 -7.77 10.15 -13.52
C GLN A 122 -6.48 9.37 -13.76
N PRO A 123 -6.45 8.05 -13.48
CA PRO A 123 -5.24 7.25 -13.65
C PRO A 123 -4.73 7.26 -15.09
N LYS A 124 -3.45 7.57 -15.27
CA LYS A 124 -2.78 7.58 -16.58
C LYS A 124 -1.60 6.61 -16.64
N GLU A 125 -0.98 6.36 -15.47
CA GLU A 125 0.28 5.62 -15.38
C GLU A 125 0.08 4.16 -14.90
N LEU A 126 -1.12 3.62 -15.03
CA LEU A 126 -1.47 2.27 -14.54
C LEU A 126 -1.38 1.16 -15.59
N GLY A 127 -0.68 1.37 -16.68
CA GLY A 127 -0.43 0.31 -17.68
C GLY A 127 0.78 -0.57 -17.36
N LYS A 128 1.65 -0.14 -16.43
CA LYS A 128 2.93 -0.77 -16.11
C LYS A 128 3.21 -0.67 -14.61
N PRO A 129 4.06 -1.55 -14.05
CA PRO A 129 4.57 -1.37 -12.69
C PRO A 129 5.25 0.01 -12.54
N VAL A 130 5.20 0.55 -11.34
CA VAL A 130 5.85 1.83 -11.04
C VAL A 130 7.35 1.70 -11.30
N LYS A 131 7.89 2.61 -12.12
CA LYS A 131 9.30 2.62 -12.51
C LYS A 131 10.20 2.59 -11.28
N GLY A 132 11.15 1.65 -11.26
CA GLY A 132 12.12 1.48 -10.19
C GLY A 132 11.64 0.62 -9.02
N MET A 133 10.33 0.46 -8.82
CA MET A 133 9.79 -0.24 -7.66
C MET A 133 10.22 -1.73 -7.60
N ASN A 134 10.28 -2.40 -8.74
CA ASN A 134 10.69 -3.80 -8.85
C ASN A 134 12.16 -3.99 -9.21
N ASP A 135 12.93 -2.90 -9.34
CA ASP A 135 14.33 -3.01 -9.71
C ASP A 135 15.13 -3.70 -8.61
N PRO A 136 16.10 -4.56 -8.97
CA PRO A 136 17.03 -5.12 -8.01
C PRO A 136 17.77 -4.01 -7.26
N ILE A 137 18.00 -4.22 -5.97
CA ILE A 137 18.81 -3.29 -5.19
C ILE A 137 20.26 -3.39 -5.64
N PRO A 138 20.93 -2.26 -5.96
CA PRO A 138 22.34 -2.28 -6.33
C PRO A 138 23.22 -2.95 -5.29
N SER A 139 24.25 -3.65 -5.74
CA SER A 139 25.18 -4.36 -4.86
C SER A 139 25.76 -3.44 -3.77
N GLY A 140 25.75 -3.91 -2.52
CA GLY A 140 26.25 -3.16 -1.36
C GLY A 140 25.35 -2.02 -0.88
N LYS A 141 24.16 -1.85 -1.47
CA LYS A 141 23.23 -0.77 -1.13
C LYS A 141 22.00 -1.23 -0.32
N ARG A 142 21.89 -2.53 -0.08
CA ARG A 142 20.79 -3.09 0.72
C ARG A 142 20.87 -2.62 2.16
N GLN A 143 19.73 -2.25 2.72
CA GLN A 143 19.62 -1.82 4.10
C GLN A 143 18.81 -2.82 4.92
N SER A 144 18.94 -2.74 6.24
CA SER A 144 18.12 -3.53 7.15
C SER A 144 16.65 -3.08 7.08
N ARG A 145 15.77 -3.97 7.47
CA ARG A 145 14.33 -3.69 7.60
C ARG A 145 14.08 -2.43 8.44
N GLU A 146 14.72 -2.32 9.60
CA GLU A 146 14.58 -1.19 10.51
C GLU A 146 15.06 0.13 9.88
N ALA A 147 16.20 0.11 9.19
CA ALA A 147 16.73 1.29 8.52
C ALA A 147 15.79 1.77 7.40
N MET A 148 15.23 0.85 6.62
CA MET A 148 14.26 1.19 5.56
C MET A 148 13.00 1.82 6.14
N ILE A 149 12.44 1.25 7.21
CA ILE A 149 11.25 1.79 7.90
C ILE A 149 11.52 3.20 8.40
N LYS A 150 12.66 3.42 9.04
CA LYS A 150 13.06 4.74 9.56
C LYS A 150 13.11 5.79 8.45
N ILE A 151 13.68 5.43 7.30
CA ILE A 151 13.75 6.33 6.13
C ILE A 151 12.35 6.63 5.59
N ALA A 152 11.50 5.62 5.42
CA ALA A 152 10.13 5.83 4.97
C ALA A 152 9.34 6.75 5.92
N LEU A 153 9.52 6.62 7.23
CA LEU A 153 8.86 7.47 8.22
C LEU A 153 9.32 8.93 8.21
N THR A 154 10.48 9.24 7.65
CA THR A 154 10.88 10.65 7.44
C THR A 154 9.94 11.34 6.44
N TYR A 155 9.35 10.61 5.52
CA TYR A 155 8.33 11.14 4.62
C TYR A 155 7.06 11.54 5.40
N THR A 156 6.59 10.69 6.30
CA THR A 156 5.46 11.01 7.18
C THR A 156 5.76 12.26 8.01
N GLU A 157 6.96 12.37 8.56
CA GLU A 157 7.38 13.55 9.32
C GLU A 157 7.40 14.81 8.45
N GLY A 158 7.86 14.71 7.20
CA GLY A 158 7.82 15.82 6.24
C GLY A 158 6.41 16.33 5.98
N LEU A 159 5.45 15.42 5.89
CA LEU A 159 4.03 15.80 5.77
C LEU A 159 3.52 16.45 7.06
N ARG A 160 3.93 15.94 8.22
CA ARG A 160 3.50 16.49 9.51
C ARG A 160 3.95 17.92 9.71
N ILE A 161 5.18 18.25 9.36
CA ILE A 161 5.75 19.59 9.52
C ILE A 161 5.63 20.47 8.27
N GLY A 162 5.13 19.91 7.16
CA GLY A 162 4.93 20.64 5.91
C GLY A 162 6.20 20.88 5.10
N ASN A 163 7.29 20.14 5.36
CA ASN A 163 8.58 20.40 4.72
C ASN A 163 9.47 19.14 4.75
N PHE A 164 9.80 18.60 3.57
CA PHE A 164 10.67 17.41 3.48
C PHE A 164 12.14 17.74 3.74
N THR A 165 12.58 18.96 3.47
CA THR A 165 13.97 19.37 3.76
C THR A 165 14.21 19.40 5.27
N ASP A 166 13.31 20.02 6.02
CA ASP A 166 13.40 20.11 7.48
C ASP A 166 13.28 18.72 8.15
N ALA A 167 12.45 17.86 7.59
CA ALA A 167 12.34 16.47 8.04
C ALA A 167 13.55 15.60 7.66
N ARG A 168 14.44 16.12 6.82
CA ARG A 168 15.60 15.41 6.28
C ARG A 168 15.21 14.14 5.54
N THR A 169 14.10 14.20 4.81
CA THR A 169 13.65 13.09 3.96
C THR A 169 14.64 12.91 2.80
N PRO A 170 15.31 11.76 2.68
CA PRO A 170 16.42 11.61 1.75
C PRO A 170 15.93 11.12 0.38
N PHE A 171 15.47 12.01 -0.48
CA PHE A 171 15.11 11.64 -1.85
C PHE A 171 16.35 11.56 -2.75
N SER A 172 16.40 10.55 -3.62
CA SER A 172 17.37 10.50 -4.71
C SER A 172 17.03 11.56 -5.76
N THR A 173 17.99 11.87 -6.63
CA THR A 173 17.80 12.89 -7.68
C THR A 173 16.75 12.49 -8.70
N GLU A 174 16.58 11.20 -8.98
CA GLU A 174 15.60 10.64 -9.91
C GLU A 174 14.26 10.26 -9.24
N ALA A 175 14.13 10.52 -7.94
CA ALA A 175 12.92 10.14 -7.20
C ALA A 175 11.67 10.84 -7.73
N TYR A 176 10.58 10.11 -7.71
CA TYR A 176 9.28 10.61 -8.13
C TYR A 176 8.16 9.94 -7.35
N ARG A 177 6.97 10.54 -7.41
CA ARG A 177 5.79 10.03 -6.72
C ARG A 177 4.62 9.88 -7.68
N VAL A 178 3.98 8.71 -7.62
CA VAL A 178 2.74 8.41 -8.32
C VAL A 178 1.63 8.27 -7.28
N GLU A 179 0.55 9.00 -7.47
CA GLU A 179 -0.63 8.97 -6.59
C GLU A 179 -1.87 8.63 -7.43
N ASN A 180 -2.54 7.54 -7.13
CA ASN A 180 -3.69 7.04 -7.89
C ASN A 180 -3.45 7.06 -9.42
N GLY A 181 -2.26 6.62 -9.84
CA GLY A 181 -1.88 6.55 -11.25
C GLY A 181 -1.56 7.89 -11.92
N VAL A 182 -1.26 8.93 -11.12
CA VAL A 182 -0.84 10.25 -11.62
C VAL A 182 0.51 10.61 -11.03
N ILE A 183 1.48 11.02 -11.88
CA ILE A 183 2.77 11.51 -11.38
C ILE A 183 2.54 12.91 -10.78
N THR A 184 2.65 13.01 -9.47
CA THR A 184 2.34 14.23 -8.72
C THR A 184 3.57 14.99 -8.24
N ALA A 185 4.74 14.36 -8.24
CA ALA A 185 5.99 15.00 -7.85
C ALA A 185 7.19 14.29 -8.45
N GLY A 186 8.28 15.02 -8.63
CA GLY A 186 9.54 14.51 -9.14
C GLY A 186 9.56 14.39 -10.66
N GLU A 187 10.42 13.51 -11.18
CA GLU A 187 10.60 13.34 -12.62
C GLU A 187 9.28 13.00 -13.33
N GLY A 188 8.94 13.75 -14.36
CA GLY A 188 7.72 13.51 -15.14
C GLY A 188 6.47 14.18 -14.59
N CYS A 189 6.55 14.99 -13.55
CA CYS A 189 5.38 15.64 -12.95
C CYS A 189 4.71 16.71 -13.84
N GLY A 190 5.39 17.19 -14.90
CA GLY A 190 4.79 18.01 -15.95
C GLY A 190 4.39 19.41 -15.54
N ARG A 191 4.80 19.89 -14.37
CA ARG A 191 4.51 21.23 -13.84
C ARG A 191 5.80 21.88 -13.35
N ALA A 192 5.81 23.22 -13.26
CA ALA A 192 6.88 23.92 -12.56
C ALA A 192 6.78 23.63 -11.04
N ASP A 193 7.92 23.57 -10.39
CA ASP A 193 8.04 23.43 -8.94
C ASP A 193 7.30 22.21 -8.33
N CYS A 194 7.25 21.12 -9.06
CA CYS A 194 6.69 19.86 -8.55
C CYS A 194 7.77 18.80 -8.24
N GLY A 195 9.04 19.20 -8.10
CA GLY A 195 10.07 18.35 -7.55
C GLY A 195 9.75 17.93 -6.11
N LEU A 196 10.32 16.83 -5.65
CA LEU A 196 10.02 16.32 -4.30
C LEU A 196 10.40 17.31 -3.18
N TYR A 197 11.47 18.09 -3.37
CA TYR A 197 11.84 19.14 -2.42
C TYR A 197 11.22 20.52 -2.71
N THR A 198 10.76 20.77 -3.94
CA THR A 198 10.28 22.10 -4.36
C THR A 198 8.76 22.22 -4.38
N GLN A 199 8.04 21.11 -4.33
CA GLN A 199 6.58 21.09 -4.33
C GLN A 199 6.02 21.76 -3.08
N ASN A 200 4.86 22.39 -3.24
CA ASN A 200 4.06 22.82 -2.10
C ASN A 200 3.32 21.61 -1.54
N ILE A 201 3.53 21.31 -0.26
CA ILE A 201 2.79 20.29 0.45
C ILE A 201 1.91 20.92 1.51
N THR A 202 0.68 20.40 1.62
CA THR A 202 -0.23 20.82 2.69
C THR A 202 0.33 20.32 4.03
N LEU A 203 0.30 21.15 5.04
CA LEU A 203 0.68 20.79 6.39
C LEU A 203 -0.33 19.79 6.98
N HIS A 204 0.17 18.68 7.48
CA HIS A 204 -0.64 17.60 8.05
C HIS A 204 -0.21 17.27 9.49
N PRO A 205 -0.46 18.19 10.47
CA PRO A 205 0.04 17.99 11.84
C PRO A 205 -0.59 16.79 12.56
N GLY A 206 -1.76 16.35 12.11
CA GLY A 206 -2.47 15.22 12.70
C GLY A 206 -2.22 13.87 12.02
N ILE A 207 -1.24 13.80 11.10
CA ILE A 207 -0.98 12.55 10.37
C ILE A 207 -0.52 11.43 11.31
N ILE A 208 -1.08 10.24 11.10
CA ILE A 208 -0.68 9.01 11.77
C ILE A 208 -0.28 7.96 10.75
N ALA A 209 0.64 7.09 11.12
CA ALA A 209 1.15 6.06 10.25
C ALA A 209 1.23 4.70 10.95
N SER A 210 1.19 3.64 10.16
CA SER A 210 1.40 2.26 10.58
C SER A 210 2.18 1.54 9.49
N VAL A 211 3.15 0.71 9.87
CA VAL A 211 3.87 -0.12 8.90
C VAL A 211 2.98 -1.29 8.52
N ALA A 212 2.61 -1.38 7.26
CA ALA A 212 1.70 -2.41 6.76
C ALA A 212 2.45 -3.66 6.29
N ALA A 213 3.54 -3.48 5.56
CA ALA A 213 4.39 -4.55 5.06
C ALA A 213 5.77 -4.00 4.70
N VAL A 214 6.78 -4.86 4.72
CA VAL A 214 8.11 -4.54 4.22
C VAL A 214 8.57 -5.66 3.29
N ASP A 215 8.79 -5.32 2.04
CA ASP A 215 9.38 -6.21 1.05
C ASP A 215 10.91 -6.05 1.12
N GLU A 216 11.56 -6.90 1.92
CA GLU A 216 12.99 -6.78 2.18
C GLU A 216 13.82 -7.11 0.92
N GLU A 217 13.34 -7.96 0.04
CA GLU A 217 14.06 -8.32 -1.18
C GLU A 217 14.09 -7.15 -2.17
N ASN A 218 12.94 -6.52 -2.41
CA ASN A 218 12.84 -5.37 -3.30
C ASN A 218 13.14 -4.03 -2.62
N GLY A 219 13.33 -4.00 -1.31
CA GLY A 219 13.59 -2.76 -0.58
C GLY A 219 12.40 -1.81 -0.59
N VAL A 220 11.20 -2.31 -0.33
CA VAL A 220 9.98 -1.50 -0.33
C VAL A 220 9.31 -1.53 1.03
N VAL A 221 9.01 -0.35 1.56
CA VAL A 221 8.21 -0.18 2.78
C VAL A 221 6.83 0.28 2.38
N LEU A 222 5.80 -0.43 2.81
CA LEU A 222 4.40 -0.04 2.62
C LEU A 222 3.88 0.54 3.93
N LEU A 223 3.52 1.82 3.92
CA LEU A 223 2.90 2.51 5.05
C LEU A 223 1.41 2.68 4.82
N TRP A 224 0.62 2.43 5.84
CA TRP A 224 -0.72 2.99 5.95
C TRP A 224 -0.61 4.35 6.63
N MET A 225 -1.33 5.35 6.12
CA MET A 225 -1.39 6.67 6.74
C MET A 225 -2.80 7.23 6.70
N ASN A 226 -3.20 7.92 7.77
CA ASN A 226 -4.33 8.83 7.79
C ASN A 226 -3.76 10.24 7.98
N PHE A 227 -3.98 11.10 7.00
CA PHE A 227 -3.36 12.43 6.96
C PHE A 227 -3.93 13.41 7.98
N GLY A 228 -5.06 13.05 8.63
CA GLY A 228 -5.68 13.90 9.65
C GLY A 228 -6.45 15.07 9.07
N HIS A 229 -6.83 15.98 9.93
CA HIS A 229 -7.64 17.14 9.58
C HIS A 229 -6.81 18.19 8.81
N THR A 230 -7.32 18.60 7.65
CA THR A 230 -6.71 19.64 6.81
C THR A 230 -7.82 20.55 6.21
N GLY A 231 -8.70 21.04 7.06
CA GLY A 231 -9.85 21.84 6.61
C GLY A 231 -10.79 21.02 5.72
N THR A 232 -11.12 21.52 4.54
CA THR A 232 -12.00 20.85 3.57
C THR A 232 -11.25 20.27 2.37
N THR A 233 -9.93 20.15 2.45
CA THR A 233 -9.08 19.68 1.32
C THR A 233 -9.54 18.35 0.74
N TYR A 234 -9.98 17.41 1.59
CA TYR A 234 -10.43 16.08 1.18
C TYR A 234 -11.94 15.89 1.38
N GLY A 235 -12.69 16.96 1.43
CA GLY A 235 -14.10 16.99 1.77
C GLY A 235 -14.35 17.25 3.26
N GLU A 236 -15.49 17.79 3.57
CA GLU A 236 -15.86 18.13 4.96
C GLU A 236 -15.92 16.87 5.81
N GLY A 237 -15.23 16.90 6.96
CA GLY A 237 -15.16 15.76 7.89
C GLY A 237 -14.31 14.58 7.43
N ASN A 238 -13.63 14.70 6.29
CA ASN A 238 -12.80 13.65 5.72
C ASN A 238 -11.31 13.94 5.86
N ALA A 239 -10.54 12.86 5.83
CA ALA A 239 -9.09 12.87 5.70
C ALA A 239 -8.67 11.96 4.55
N LEU A 240 -7.47 12.19 4.02
CA LEU A 240 -6.85 11.28 3.08
C LEU A 240 -6.33 10.05 3.82
N VAL A 241 -6.70 8.88 3.34
CA VAL A 241 -6.19 7.59 3.84
C VAL A 241 -5.51 6.86 2.69
N THR A 242 -4.29 6.38 2.92
CA THR A 242 -3.44 5.80 1.89
C THR A 242 -2.74 4.53 2.35
N PHE A 243 -2.49 3.64 1.39
CA PHE A 243 -1.36 2.71 1.45
C PHE A 243 -0.30 3.22 0.46
N GLU A 244 0.85 3.59 0.98
CA GLU A 244 1.91 4.24 0.21
C GLU A 244 3.20 3.45 0.30
N ALA A 245 3.74 3.10 -0.86
CA ALA A 245 4.94 2.29 -1.01
C ALA A 245 6.15 3.17 -1.30
N PHE A 246 7.24 2.90 -0.59
CA PHE A 246 8.51 3.63 -0.69
C PHE A 246 9.62 2.66 -1.08
N LYS A 247 10.24 2.88 -2.24
CA LYS A 247 11.45 2.16 -2.66
C LYS A 247 12.65 2.77 -1.96
N VAL A 248 13.32 1.98 -1.12
CA VAL A 248 14.42 2.46 -0.26
C VAL A 248 15.66 1.58 -0.42
N TRP A 249 16.77 2.18 -0.80
CA TRP A 249 18.09 1.56 -0.76
C TRP A 249 19.18 2.66 -0.73
N GLY A 250 20.36 2.30 -0.23
CA GLY A 250 21.47 3.22 -0.18
C GLY A 250 21.21 4.51 0.61
N GLY A 251 20.33 4.45 1.61
CA GLY A 251 19.97 5.60 2.44
C GLY A 251 18.98 6.57 1.79
N GLN A 252 18.35 6.26 0.66
CA GLN A 252 17.48 7.18 -0.07
C GLN A 252 16.18 6.54 -0.50
N ILE A 253 15.18 7.39 -0.72
CA ILE A 253 13.88 7.03 -1.34
C ILE A 253 14.00 7.29 -2.85
N HIS A 254 13.73 6.28 -3.66
CA HIS A 254 13.91 6.31 -5.11
C HIS A 254 12.61 6.41 -5.90
N SER A 255 11.53 5.84 -5.37
CA SER A 255 10.19 5.95 -5.96
C SER A 255 9.12 5.79 -4.88
N ILE A 256 7.97 6.40 -5.13
CA ILE A 256 6.83 6.41 -4.21
C ILE A 256 5.59 6.12 -5.01
N SER A 257 4.77 5.19 -4.53
CA SER A 257 3.48 4.87 -5.14
C SER A 257 2.40 4.78 -4.08
N ALA A 258 1.38 5.59 -4.21
CA ALA A 258 0.25 5.64 -3.29
C ALA A 258 -1.05 5.26 -4.00
N PHE A 259 -1.86 4.45 -3.34
CA PHE A 259 -3.30 4.37 -3.57
C PHE A 259 -4.00 4.96 -2.36
N PHE A 260 -4.86 5.92 -2.60
CA PHE A 260 -5.52 6.66 -1.52
C PHE A 260 -6.99 6.92 -1.84
N ARG A 261 -7.75 7.21 -0.79
CA ARG A 261 -9.09 7.75 -0.90
C ARG A 261 -9.42 8.63 0.31
N ALA A 262 -10.44 9.47 0.17
CA ALA A 262 -11.00 10.20 1.30
C ALA A 262 -11.89 9.27 2.13
N LEU A 263 -11.69 9.28 3.44
CA LEU A 263 -12.50 8.58 4.44
C LEU A 263 -12.81 9.53 5.59
N PRO A 264 -13.81 9.20 6.46
CA PRO A 264 -14.02 9.98 7.67
C PRO A 264 -12.72 10.12 8.48
N ILE A 265 -12.49 11.31 9.02
CA ILE A 265 -11.24 11.65 9.72
C ILE A 265 -10.94 10.73 10.91
N SER A 266 -11.99 10.17 11.53
CA SER A 266 -11.88 9.20 12.62
C SER A 266 -11.44 7.80 12.18
N SER A 267 -11.28 7.56 10.87
CA SER A 267 -10.94 6.24 10.36
C SER A 267 -9.59 5.78 10.90
N ALA A 268 -9.60 4.64 11.59
CA ALA A 268 -8.42 3.96 12.07
C ALA A 268 -8.20 2.69 11.24
N ARG A 269 -6.99 2.16 11.27
CA ARG A 269 -6.68 0.97 10.50
C ARG A 269 -7.31 -0.30 11.08
N PHE A 270 -7.30 -0.45 12.40
CA PHE A 270 -7.76 -1.64 13.14
C PHE A 270 -7.03 -2.95 12.78
N TRP A 271 -5.88 -2.85 12.14
CA TRP A 271 -4.95 -3.96 11.91
C TRP A 271 -3.63 -3.65 12.59
N PRO A 272 -2.94 -4.66 13.15
CA PRO A 272 -1.67 -4.42 13.83
C PRO A 272 -0.61 -3.92 12.85
N SER A 273 0.27 -3.04 13.30
CA SER A 273 1.48 -2.69 12.57
C SER A 273 2.38 -3.92 12.47
N SER A 274 2.98 -4.16 11.31
CA SER A 274 3.92 -5.28 11.12
C SER A 274 5.19 -5.12 11.93
N ASP A 275 5.55 -3.88 12.22
CA ASP A 275 6.74 -3.50 12.97
C ASP A 275 6.43 -2.33 13.90
N PRO A 276 7.10 -2.24 15.07
CA PRO A 276 6.92 -1.10 15.95
C PRO A 276 7.41 0.18 15.27
N LEU A 277 6.68 1.27 15.45
CA LEU A 277 7.15 2.59 15.10
C LEU A 277 8.12 3.01 16.19
N SER A 278 9.39 3.25 15.82
CA SER A 278 10.35 3.81 16.78
C SER A 278 9.97 5.25 17.08
N ASN A 279 9.79 5.57 18.34
CA ASN A 279 9.61 6.94 18.82
C ASN A 279 10.86 7.78 18.57
#